data_10d3f921c93e158aa1d8d332399c73b8
#
_entry.id   10d3f921c93e158aa1d8d332399c73b8
#
_cell.length_a   1.000
_cell.length_b   1.000
_cell.length_c   1.000
_cell.angle_alpha   90.00
_cell.angle_beta   90.00
_cell.angle_gamma   90.00
#
_symmetry.space_group_name_H-M   'P 1'
#
loop_
_entity.id
_entity.type
_entity.pdbx_description
1 polymer ?
#
loop_
_entity_poly.entity_id
_entity_poly.type
_entity_poly.pdbx_seq_one_letter_code
_entity_poly.pdbx_strand_id
1 'polypeptide(L)'
;QLSCDVETQPEIQPTSGRQIAIMKAMLEKLPFGLSPVVGVLESVAAQPGQLADPNAVGAVVLLSDGGDNCTGDPQRQLVTRLGTAAKKLLDRGVRTFAIRYGSKDGETQDQADQLNAIAQNGGTARMGSVAYIDAKTPDELGAALAGISDQLATCSFTLGNVASTVDRNRANLYLDGEQIGFDATATKLNGWSWMDQAQTSIELYGDACKAFKTNRHTNIVVEFGCVPVVVKGPD
;
A
#
# COMPACT_ATOMS: atom_id res chain seq x y z
N GLN A 1 8.67 16.44 -29.66
CA GLN A 1 9.67 16.81 -28.65
C GLN A 1 9.50 15.83 -27.49
N LEU A 2 10.54 15.08 -27.15
CA LEU A 2 10.51 14.19 -26.00
C LEU A 2 10.43 15.06 -24.74
N SER A 3 9.43 14.85 -23.91
CA SER A 3 9.25 15.63 -22.67
C SER A 3 9.77 14.86 -21.47
N CYS A 4 10.53 15.56 -20.62
CA CYS A 4 10.94 15.14 -19.29
C CYS A 4 10.20 15.94 -18.21
N ASP A 5 9.15 16.63 -18.59
CA ASP A 5 8.37 17.43 -17.65
C ASP A 5 7.63 16.52 -16.66
N VAL A 6 7.63 16.92 -15.41
CA VAL A 6 6.96 16.21 -14.31
C VAL A 6 5.83 17.07 -13.81
N GLU A 7 4.63 16.52 -13.83
CA GLU A 7 3.48 17.14 -13.21
C GLU A 7 3.68 17.23 -11.69
N THR A 8 3.41 18.40 -11.13
CA THR A 8 3.53 18.62 -9.68
C THR A 8 2.27 18.24 -8.91
N GLN A 9 1.17 18.01 -9.62
CA GLN A 9 -0.09 17.57 -9.05
C GLN A 9 -0.51 16.24 -9.68
N PRO A 10 -1.14 15.33 -8.93
CA PRO A 10 -1.64 14.09 -9.49
C PRO A 10 -2.74 14.40 -10.53
N GLU A 11 -2.63 13.79 -11.70
CA GLU A 11 -3.64 13.88 -12.76
C GLU A 11 -5.01 13.37 -12.28
N ILE A 12 -5.01 12.37 -11.42
CA ILE A 12 -6.20 11.84 -10.77
C ILE A 12 -5.95 11.86 -9.27
N GLN A 13 -6.82 12.55 -8.54
CA GLN A 13 -6.70 12.61 -7.08
C GLN A 13 -6.87 11.21 -6.46
N PRO A 14 -6.03 10.84 -5.49
CA PRO A 14 -6.08 9.53 -4.82
C PRO A 14 -7.34 9.44 -3.94
N THR A 15 -8.40 8.87 -4.48
CA THR A 15 -9.66 8.59 -3.77
C THR A 15 -10.19 7.22 -4.18
N SER A 16 -11.08 6.63 -3.39
CA SER A 16 -11.72 5.36 -3.76
C SER A 16 -12.57 5.48 -5.03
N GLY A 17 -12.77 4.36 -5.74
CA GLY A 17 -13.65 4.29 -6.92
C GLY A 17 -13.09 4.96 -8.19
N ARG A 18 -11.78 5.18 -8.27
CA ARG A 18 -11.14 5.84 -9.43
C ARG A 18 -10.64 4.90 -10.53
N GLN A 19 -10.89 3.61 -10.45
CA GLN A 19 -10.37 2.62 -11.41
C GLN A 19 -10.69 2.98 -12.86
N ILE A 20 -11.92 3.39 -13.14
CA ILE A 20 -12.35 3.78 -14.50
C ILE A 20 -11.64 5.05 -14.96
N ALA A 21 -11.47 6.04 -14.08
CA ALA A 21 -10.78 7.28 -14.40
C ALA A 21 -9.29 7.02 -14.70
N ILE A 22 -8.63 6.18 -13.91
CA ILE A 22 -7.23 5.78 -14.13
C ILE A 22 -7.09 5.06 -15.48
N MET A 23 -7.96 4.08 -15.74
CA MET A 23 -7.94 3.33 -17.00
C MET A 23 -8.15 4.25 -18.21
N LYS A 24 -9.09 5.20 -18.12
CA LYS A 24 -9.36 6.18 -19.17
C LYS A 24 -8.15 7.08 -19.41
N ALA A 25 -7.55 7.64 -18.37
CA ALA A 25 -6.37 8.47 -18.48
C ALA A 25 -5.19 7.72 -19.12
N MET A 26 -4.97 6.45 -18.75
CA MET A 26 -3.94 5.61 -19.36
C MET A 26 -4.19 5.34 -20.85
N LEU A 27 -5.45 5.14 -21.27
CA LEU A 27 -5.81 4.90 -22.66
C LEU A 27 -5.73 6.16 -23.55
N GLU A 28 -5.90 7.34 -22.96
CA GLU A 28 -5.80 8.63 -23.64
C GLU A 28 -4.36 9.11 -23.82
N LYS A 29 -3.40 8.55 -23.09
CA LYS A 29 -1.98 8.90 -23.20
C LYS A 29 -1.31 8.04 -24.28
N LEU A 30 -0.68 8.71 -25.23
CA LEU A 30 0.23 8.04 -26.15
C LEU A 30 1.56 7.76 -25.44
N PRO A 31 2.18 6.59 -25.67
CA PRO A 31 3.45 6.22 -25.04
C PRO A 31 4.62 6.93 -25.75
N PHE A 32 4.68 8.25 -25.57
CA PHE A 32 5.79 9.07 -26.10
C PHE A 32 6.55 9.71 -24.95
N GLY A 33 7.86 9.77 -25.08
CA GLY A 33 8.71 10.53 -24.20
C GLY A 33 9.84 9.72 -23.61
N LEU A 34 10.46 10.33 -22.62
CA LEU A 34 11.49 9.73 -21.79
C LEU A 34 10.86 9.39 -20.41
N SER A 35 11.60 8.65 -19.60
CA SER A 35 11.15 8.21 -18.28
C SER A 35 11.74 9.10 -17.17
N PRO A 36 11.05 10.14 -16.68
CA PRO A 36 11.54 11.06 -15.65
C PRO A 36 11.37 10.48 -14.24
N VAL A 37 11.86 9.26 -14.01
CA VAL A 37 11.62 8.50 -12.77
C VAL A 37 12.11 9.25 -11.53
N VAL A 38 13.29 9.86 -11.62
CA VAL A 38 13.86 10.68 -10.52
C VAL A 38 12.95 11.87 -10.22
N GLY A 39 12.61 12.64 -11.26
CA GLY A 39 11.78 13.84 -11.11
C GLY A 39 10.41 13.54 -10.51
N VAL A 40 9.76 12.47 -10.97
CA VAL A 40 8.46 12.03 -10.43
C VAL A 40 8.57 11.64 -8.96
N LEU A 41 9.54 10.80 -8.61
CA LEU A 41 9.67 10.32 -7.23
C LEU A 41 10.06 11.45 -6.26
N GLU A 42 10.94 12.37 -6.69
CA GLU A 42 11.29 13.56 -5.91
C GLU A 42 10.09 14.51 -5.73
N SER A 43 9.26 14.70 -6.78
CA SER A 43 8.04 15.51 -6.69
C SER A 43 7.06 14.93 -5.68
N VAL A 44 6.79 13.63 -5.72
CA VAL A 44 5.93 12.94 -4.75
C VAL A 44 6.51 13.04 -3.34
N ALA A 45 7.82 12.88 -3.16
CA ALA A 45 8.48 12.98 -1.87
C ALA A 45 8.52 14.42 -1.31
N ALA A 46 8.37 15.43 -2.16
CA ALA A 46 8.26 16.83 -1.75
C ALA A 46 6.85 17.21 -1.26
N GLN A 47 5.81 16.48 -1.67
CA GLN A 47 4.41 16.78 -1.40
C GLN A 47 3.69 15.68 -0.59
N PRO A 48 4.12 15.40 0.64
CA PRO A 48 3.61 14.26 1.42
C PRO A 48 2.15 14.41 1.83
N GLY A 49 1.61 15.62 1.84
CA GLY A 49 0.21 15.89 2.23
C GLY A 49 -0.82 15.24 1.29
N GLN A 50 -0.43 14.92 0.06
CA GLN A 50 -1.30 14.21 -0.88
C GLN A 50 -1.46 12.71 -0.56
N LEU A 51 -0.56 12.15 0.26
CA LEU A 51 -0.55 10.75 0.67
C LEU A 51 -0.93 10.57 2.15
N ALA A 52 -1.19 11.66 2.85
CA ALA A 52 -1.45 11.67 4.28
C ALA A 52 -2.95 11.70 4.57
N ASP A 53 -3.62 10.58 4.39
CA ASP A 53 -4.91 10.35 5.04
C ASP A 53 -4.64 9.67 6.40
N PRO A 54 -4.99 10.29 7.54
CA PRO A 54 -4.75 9.69 8.85
C PRO A 54 -5.52 8.38 9.08
N ASN A 55 -6.50 8.09 8.23
CA ASN A 55 -7.32 6.89 8.30
C ASN A 55 -6.94 5.85 7.22
N ALA A 56 -5.92 6.10 6.43
CA ALA A 56 -5.50 5.20 5.37
C ALA A 56 -3.98 4.98 5.37
N VAL A 57 -3.55 3.81 4.93
CA VAL A 57 -2.13 3.51 4.71
C VAL A 57 -1.73 4.03 3.34
N GLY A 58 -0.93 5.08 3.31
CA GLY A 58 -0.35 5.61 2.08
C GLY A 58 0.77 4.71 1.54
N ALA A 59 0.78 4.51 0.23
CA ALA A 59 1.88 3.87 -0.48
C ALA A 59 2.07 4.47 -1.87
N VAL A 60 3.29 4.41 -2.37
CA VAL A 60 3.65 4.73 -3.74
C VAL A 60 3.93 3.43 -4.49
N VAL A 61 3.31 3.25 -5.65
CA VAL A 61 3.64 2.17 -6.58
C VAL A 61 4.20 2.82 -7.83
N LEU A 62 5.51 2.67 -8.03
CA LEU A 62 6.18 3.06 -9.27
C LEU A 62 6.11 1.89 -10.25
N LEU A 63 5.47 2.11 -11.39
CA LEU A 63 5.44 1.18 -12.51
C LEU A 63 6.31 1.76 -13.63
N SER A 64 7.36 1.04 -14.04
CA SER A 64 8.28 1.47 -15.09
C SER A 64 8.75 0.27 -15.91
N ASP A 65 9.08 0.49 -17.15
CA ASP A 65 9.75 -0.47 -18.04
C ASP A 65 11.27 -0.42 -17.94
N GLY A 66 11.81 0.55 -17.19
CA GLY A 66 13.24 0.74 -17.01
C GLY A 66 13.58 1.83 -16.00
N GLY A 67 14.79 2.37 -16.12
CA GLY A 67 15.28 3.44 -15.26
C GLY A 67 14.99 4.85 -15.78
N ASP A 68 15.51 5.84 -15.06
CA ASP A 68 15.49 7.25 -15.49
C ASP A 68 16.38 7.46 -16.72
N ASN A 69 15.86 8.18 -17.70
CA ASN A 69 16.60 8.59 -18.89
C ASN A 69 16.41 10.07 -19.23
N CYS A 70 15.94 10.85 -18.26
CA CYS A 70 15.64 12.27 -18.39
C CYS A 70 16.72 13.19 -17.85
N THR A 71 17.34 12.86 -16.74
CA THR A 71 18.20 13.82 -16.03
C THR A 71 19.57 13.99 -16.62
N GLY A 72 20.09 12.98 -17.35
CA GLY A 72 21.49 12.98 -17.82
C GLY A 72 22.53 12.85 -16.70
N ASP A 73 22.10 12.62 -15.47
CA ASP A 73 22.99 12.41 -14.33
C ASP A 73 23.78 11.10 -14.45
N PRO A 74 25.01 11.03 -13.90
CA PRO A 74 25.72 9.76 -13.79
C PRO A 74 24.91 8.73 -13.00
N GLN A 75 24.99 7.46 -13.39
CA GLN A 75 24.24 6.35 -12.78
C GLN A 75 24.27 6.34 -11.24
N ARG A 76 25.45 6.52 -10.65
CA ARG A 76 25.61 6.58 -9.20
C ARG A 76 24.75 7.68 -8.54
N GLN A 77 24.60 8.81 -9.23
CA GLN A 77 23.79 9.92 -8.74
C GLN A 77 22.31 9.62 -8.86
N LEU A 78 21.88 8.98 -9.95
CA LEU A 78 20.49 8.52 -10.12
C LEU A 78 20.08 7.57 -9.01
N VAL A 79 20.88 6.53 -8.75
CA VAL A 79 20.67 5.56 -7.67
C VAL A 79 20.55 6.27 -6.31
N THR A 80 21.44 7.22 -6.03
CA THR A 80 21.42 7.99 -4.77
C THR A 80 20.18 8.85 -4.64
N ARG A 81 19.80 9.57 -5.70
CA ARG A 81 18.60 10.44 -5.69
C ARG A 81 17.31 9.64 -5.49
N LEU A 82 17.16 8.54 -6.24
CA LEU A 82 16.00 7.64 -6.14
C LEU A 82 15.89 7.03 -4.74
N GLY A 83 16.99 6.51 -4.21
CA GLY A 83 17.04 5.98 -2.85
C GLY A 83 16.69 7.03 -1.79
N THR A 84 17.21 8.26 -1.95
CA THR A 84 16.92 9.37 -1.03
C THR A 84 15.45 9.77 -1.06
N ALA A 85 14.83 9.85 -2.23
CA ALA A 85 13.42 10.18 -2.37
C ALA A 85 12.53 9.09 -1.76
N ALA A 86 12.82 7.81 -2.04
CA ALA A 86 12.11 6.68 -1.44
C ALA A 86 12.26 6.64 0.10
N LYS A 87 13.46 6.93 0.62
CA LYS A 87 13.70 7.01 2.07
C LYS A 87 12.91 8.13 2.73
N LYS A 88 12.83 9.31 2.11
CA LYS A 88 12.02 10.43 2.61
C LYS A 88 10.54 10.06 2.73
N LEU A 89 10.01 9.26 1.82
CA LEU A 89 8.65 8.74 1.90
C LEU A 89 8.51 7.75 3.04
N LEU A 90 9.45 6.80 3.15
CA LEU A 90 9.45 5.79 4.20
C LEU A 90 9.53 6.41 5.61
N ASP A 91 10.33 7.46 5.80
CA ASP A 91 10.46 8.18 7.07
C ASP A 91 9.16 8.85 7.52
N ARG A 92 8.20 8.97 6.62
CA ARG A 92 6.83 9.47 6.87
C ARG A 92 5.79 8.34 6.91
N GLY A 93 6.23 7.09 6.94
CA GLY A 93 5.36 5.92 6.96
C GLY A 93 4.81 5.49 5.59
N VAL A 94 5.23 6.14 4.50
CA VAL A 94 4.78 5.82 3.14
C VAL A 94 5.78 4.89 2.48
N ARG A 95 5.38 3.64 2.24
CA ARG A 95 6.21 2.65 1.53
C ARG A 95 6.20 2.90 0.03
N THR A 96 7.34 2.62 -0.64
CA THR A 96 7.47 2.77 -2.08
C THR A 96 7.79 1.42 -2.72
N PHE A 97 6.88 0.93 -3.56
CA PHE A 97 7.05 -0.29 -4.33
C PHE A 97 7.53 0.05 -5.74
N ALA A 98 8.59 -0.60 -6.19
CA ALA A 98 9.05 -0.52 -7.56
C ALA A 98 8.65 -1.78 -8.31
N ILE A 99 7.93 -1.62 -9.42
CA ILE A 99 7.55 -2.70 -10.33
C ILE A 99 8.15 -2.40 -11.69
N ARG A 100 8.94 -3.33 -12.20
CA ARG A 100 9.33 -3.34 -13.61
C ARG A 100 8.29 -4.12 -14.39
N TYR A 101 7.82 -3.57 -15.53
CA TYR A 101 6.81 -4.20 -16.36
C TYR A 101 7.16 -4.21 -17.84
N GLY A 102 7.02 -5.37 -18.48
CA GLY A 102 7.06 -5.51 -19.92
C GLY A 102 8.43 -5.57 -20.58
N SER A 103 9.52 -5.37 -19.87
CA SER A 103 10.86 -5.53 -20.42
C SER A 103 11.15 -7.01 -20.71
N LYS A 104 11.33 -7.35 -21.99
CA LYS A 104 11.58 -8.74 -22.38
C LYS A 104 13.06 -9.07 -22.47
N ASP A 105 13.85 -8.17 -23.01
CA ASP A 105 15.28 -8.38 -23.20
C ASP A 105 15.99 -7.02 -23.12
N GLY A 106 17.12 -6.95 -22.43
CA GLY A 106 17.98 -5.78 -22.43
C GLY A 106 17.86 -4.87 -21.21
N GLU A 107 17.35 -5.36 -20.07
CA GLU A 107 17.57 -4.65 -18.82
C GLU A 107 19.07 -4.49 -18.60
N THR A 108 19.49 -3.25 -18.42
CA THR A 108 20.85 -2.96 -18.01
C THR A 108 20.98 -3.09 -16.50
N GLN A 109 22.20 -3.42 -16.03
CA GLN A 109 22.49 -3.42 -14.59
C GLN A 109 22.15 -2.06 -13.97
N ASP A 110 22.36 -0.98 -14.69
CA ASP A 110 22.07 0.38 -14.29
C ASP A 110 20.58 0.60 -13.97
N GLN A 111 19.67 0.06 -14.79
CA GLN A 111 18.23 0.12 -14.55
C GLN A 111 17.81 -0.72 -13.33
N ALA A 112 18.38 -1.92 -13.21
CA ALA A 112 18.16 -2.78 -12.06
C ALA A 112 18.61 -2.12 -10.75
N ASP A 113 19.78 -1.45 -10.76
CA ASP A 113 20.32 -0.74 -9.59
C ASP A 113 19.43 0.43 -9.16
N GLN A 114 18.85 1.15 -10.11
CA GLN A 114 17.88 2.22 -9.83
C GLN A 114 16.63 1.69 -9.15
N LEU A 115 15.99 0.65 -9.70
CA LEU A 115 14.77 0.06 -9.13
C LEU A 115 15.06 -0.63 -7.79
N ASN A 116 16.21 -1.28 -7.64
CA ASN A 116 16.66 -1.84 -6.36
C ASN A 116 16.81 -0.76 -5.30
N ALA A 117 17.39 0.39 -5.63
CA ALA A 117 17.55 1.50 -4.69
C ALA A 117 16.19 2.03 -4.19
N ILE A 118 15.20 2.11 -5.07
CA ILE A 118 13.84 2.51 -4.70
C ILE A 118 13.22 1.50 -3.74
N ALA A 119 13.25 0.20 -4.06
CA ALA A 119 12.64 -0.83 -3.23
C ALA A 119 13.34 -0.96 -1.88
N GLN A 120 14.68 -0.91 -1.84
CA GLN A 120 15.48 -1.02 -0.63
C GLN A 120 15.23 0.15 0.34
N ASN A 121 15.27 1.37 -0.17
CA ASN A 121 15.08 2.56 0.63
C ASN A 121 13.60 2.88 0.87
N GLY A 122 12.70 2.36 0.05
CA GLY A 122 11.25 2.49 0.19
C GLY A 122 10.61 1.46 1.14
N GLY A 123 11.41 0.58 1.77
CA GLY A 123 10.92 -0.39 2.76
C GLY A 123 10.12 -1.54 2.16
N THR A 124 10.40 -1.91 0.89
CA THR A 124 9.65 -2.93 0.15
C THR A 124 10.56 -3.96 -0.54
N ALA A 125 11.84 -3.97 -0.18
CA ALA A 125 12.82 -4.86 -0.78
C ALA A 125 12.45 -6.34 -0.61
N ARG A 126 12.50 -7.09 -1.70
CA ARG A 126 12.38 -8.53 -1.71
C ARG A 126 13.72 -9.17 -1.35
N MET A 127 13.67 -10.39 -0.84
CA MET A 127 14.90 -11.16 -0.60
C MET A 127 15.52 -11.61 -1.93
N GLY A 128 16.83 -11.56 -2.02
CA GLY A 128 17.59 -11.94 -3.21
C GLY A 128 18.32 -10.77 -3.86
N SER A 129 18.86 -10.98 -5.06
CA SER A 129 19.60 -9.97 -5.83
C SER A 129 18.71 -8.90 -6.47
N VAL A 130 17.43 -9.21 -6.68
CA VAL A 130 16.42 -8.31 -7.25
C VAL A 130 15.45 -7.90 -6.15
N ALA A 131 15.57 -6.65 -5.69
CA ALA A 131 14.76 -6.13 -4.60
C ALA A 131 13.39 -5.59 -5.07
N TYR A 132 13.28 -5.14 -6.32
CA TYR A 132 12.02 -4.71 -6.94
C TYR A 132 11.17 -5.89 -7.40
N ILE A 133 9.94 -5.64 -7.84
CA ILE A 133 9.05 -6.64 -8.42
C ILE A 133 9.23 -6.64 -9.93
N ASP A 134 9.58 -7.78 -10.51
CA ASP A 134 9.69 -7.97 -11.96
C ASP A 134 8.43 -8.69 -12.47
N ALA A 135 7.61 -7.97 -13.24
CA ALA A 135 6.36 -8.46 -13.82
C ALA A 135 6.46 -8.38 -15.36
N LYS A 136 6.50 -9.52 -16.03
CA LYS A 136 6.69 -9.61 -17.49
C LYS A 136 5.38 -9.73 -18.25
N THR A 137 4.33 -10.14 -17.57
CA THR A 137 3.00 -10.39 -18.16
C THR A 137 1.93 -9.62 -17.37
N PRO A 138 0.74 -9.39 -17.99
CA PRO A 138 -0.38 -8.79 -17.28
C PRO A 138 -0.81 -9.56 -16.04
N ASP A 139 -0.73 -10.89 -16.05
CA ASP A 139 -1.09 -11.74 -14.92
C ASP A 139 -0.08 -11.57 -13.76
N GLU A 140 1.22 -11.48 -14.07
CA GLU A 140 2.25 -11.19 -13.08
C GLU A 140 2.11 -9.80 -12.49
N LEU A 141 1.75 -8.80 -13.30
CA LEU A 141 1.44 -7.45 -12.81
C LEU A 141 0.22 -7.46 -11.89
N GLY A 142 -0.84 -8.17 -12.27
CA GLY A 142 -2.03 -8.35 -11.45
C GLY A 142 -1.70 -9.00 -10.11
N ALA A 143 -0.89 -10.06 -10.10
CA ALA A 143 -0.42 -10.73 -8.90
C ALA A 143 0.46 -9.82 -8.02
N ALA A 144 1.34 -9.03 -8.64
CA ALA A 144 2.17 -8.05 -7.94
C ALA A 144 1.32 -7.00 -7.22
N LEU A 145 0.35 -6.39 -7.91
CA LEU A 145 -0.56 -5.39 -7.35
C LEU A 145 -1.44 -5.98 -6.24
N ALA A 146 -1.91 -7.23 -6.40
CA ALA A 146 -2.63 -7.95 -5.36
C ALA A 146 -1.76 -8.14 -4.11
N GLY A 147 -0.52 -8.64 -4.29
CA GLY A 147 0.43 -8.82 -3.19
C GLY A 147 0.80 -7.52 -2.46
N ILE A 148 0.90 -6.41 -3.19
CA ILE A 148 1.09 -5.07 -2.58
C ILE A 148 -0.13 -4.69 -1.75
N SER A 149 -1.32 -4.86 -2.29
CA SER A 149 -2.57 -4.59 -1.56
C SER A 149 -2.65 -5.39 -0.26
N ASP A 150 -2.27 -6.67 -0.30
CA ASP A 150 -2.26 -7.54 0.89
C ASP A 150 -1.21 -7.10 1.93
N GLN A 151 -0.06 -6.59 1.49
CA GLN A 151 0.96 -6.04 2.38
C GLN A 151 0.56 -4.70 3.01
N LEU A 152 -0.28 -3.92 2.33
CA LEU A 152 -0.77 -2.62 2.80
C LEU A 152 -2.02 -2.75 3.65
N ALA A 153 -2.83 -3.78 3.41
CA ALA A 153 -4.02 -4.02 4.20
C ALA A 153 -3.65 -4.21 5.67
N THR A 154 -4.04 -3.26 6.50
CA THR A 154 -3.97 -3.42 7.95
C THR A 154 -5.21 -4.17 8.40
N CYS A 155 -5.06 -5.00 9.42
CA CYS A 155 -6.22 -5.64 10.06
C CYS A 155 -6.77 -4.79 11.21
N SER A 156 -6.48 -3.51 11.20
CA SER A 156 -6.95 -2.53 12.20
C SER A 156 -7.79 -1.45 11.54
N PHE A 157 -8.80 -0.99 12.25
CA PHE A 157 -9.67 0.09 11.81
C PHE A 157 -10.24 0.85 13.00
N THR A 158 -10.50 2.14 12.79
CA THR A 158 -11.10 3.01 13.79
C THR A 158 -12.60 3.05 13.57
N LEU A 159 -13.35 2.89 14.64
CA LEU A 159 -14.80 3.07 14.61
C LEU A 159 -15.12 4.55 14.43
N GLY A 160 -16.08 4.83 13.55
CA GLY A 160 -16.63 6.17 13.42
C GLY A 160 -17.30 6.68 14.71
N ASN A 161 -18.14 7.67 14.59
CA ASN A 161 -18.83 8.27 15.73
C ASN A 161 -19.73 7.25 16.46
N VAL A 162 -19.18 6.60 17.48
CA VAL A 162 -19.94 5.74 18.40
C VAL A 162 -20.44 6.61 19.56
N ALA A 163 -21.73 6.58 19.82
CA ALA A 163 -22.33 7.36 20.91
C ALA A 163 -21.65 7.04 22.25
N SER A 164 -21.44 8.06 23.08
CA SER A 164 -20.77 7.93 24.38
C SER A 164 -21.58 7.10 25.40
N THR A 165 -22.87 6.91 25.16
CA THR A 165 -23.80 6.12 26.00
C THR A 165 -23.72 4.62 25.76
N VAL A 166 -22.95 4.17 24.76
CA VAL A 166 -22.86 2.76 24.38
C VAL A 166 -21.83 2.06 25.27
N ASP A 167 -22.20 0.91 25.83
CA ASP A 167 -21.28 0.04 26.57
C ASP A 167 -20.38 -0.73 25.59
N ARG A 168 -19.17 -0.25 25.42
CA ARG A 168 -18.18 -0.82 24.51
C ARG A 168 -17.60 -2.16 24.99
N ASN A 169 -17.74 -2.51 26.27
CA ASN A 169 -17.36 -3.83 26.75
C ASN A 169 -18.35 -4.92 26.32
N ARG A 170 -19.50 -4.52 25.77
CA ARG A 170 -20.52 -5.39 25.22
C ARG A 170 -20.63 -5.22 23.72
N ALA A 171 -19.54 -5.49 23.02
CA ALA A 171 -19.41 -5.37 21.57
C ALA A 171 -19.23 -6.75 20.93
N ASN A 172 -19.92 -6.98 19.83
CA ASN A 172 -19.70 -8.11 18.94
C ASN A 172 -19.32 -7.61 17.55
N LEU A 173 -18.38 -8.27 16.93
CA LEU A 173 -17.89 -7.96 15.59
C LEU A 173 -18.29 -9.04 14.60
N TYR A 174 -18.76 -8.62 13.43
CA TYR A 174 -19.14 -9.50 12.33
C TYR A 174 -18.37 -9.10 11.06
N LEU A 175 -17.85 -10.10 10.36
CA LEU A 175 -17.30 -9.98 9.01
C LEU A 175 -18.23 -10.70 8.05
N ASP A 176 -18.82 -9.98 7.10
CA ASP A 176 -19.78 -10.53 6.12
C ASP A 176 -20.92 -11.35 6.76
N GLY A 177 -21.33 -10.97 7.98
CA GLY A 177 -22.36 -11.64 8.77
C GLY A 177 -21.86 -12.81 9.64
N GLU A 178 -20.60 -13.20 9.53
CA GLU A 178 -19.97 -14.18 10.41
C GLU A 178 -19.44 -13.50 11.68
N GLN A 179 -19.80 -14.01 12.84
CA GLN A 179 -19.40 -13.47 14.12
C GLN A 179 -17.95 -13.84 14.45
N ILE A 180 -17.11 -12.84 14.72
CA ILE A 180 -15.71 -13.01 15.09
C ILE A 180 -15.57 -12.91 16.61
N GLY A 181 -14.90 -13.90 17.21
CA GLY A 181 -14.70 -13.95 18.65
C GLY A 181 -13.78 -12.85 19.19
N PHE A 182 -14.11 -12.31 20.35
CA PHE A 182 -13.27 -11.36 21.08
C PHE A 182 -12.10 -12.09 21.76
N ASP A 183 -10.87 -11.62 21.56
CA ASP A 183 -9.68 -12.16 22.23
C ASP A 183 -9.50 -11.52 23.62
N ALA A 184 -10.15 -12.13 24.61
CA ALA A 184 -10.06 -11.70 26.00
C ALA A 184 -8.70 -12.00 26.65
N THR A 185 -7.90 -12.88 26.03
CA THR A 185 -6.60 -13.35 26.56
C THR A 185 -5.42 -12.53 26.09
N ALA A 186 -5.64 -11.63 25.16
CA ALA A 186 -4.62 -10.81 24.50
C ALA A 186 -3.49 -11.64 23.84
N THR A 187 -3.80 -12.88 23.45
CA THR A 187 -2.84 -13.76 22.76
C THR A 187 -2.54 -13.31 21.35
N LYS A 188 -3.46 -12.56 20.74
CA LYS A 188 -3.39 -12.08 19.35
C LYS A 188 -3.24 -13.20 18.31
N LEU A 189 -3.68 -14.41 18.65
CA LEU A 189 -3.58 -15.56 17.76
C LEU A 189 -4.74 -15.61 16.77
N ASN A 190 -5.97 -15.32 17.23
CA ASN A 190 -7.16 -15.27 16.39
C ASN A 190 -8.24 -14.39 17.03
N GLY A 191 -9.19 -13.92 16.20
CA GLY A 191 -10.31 -13.09 16.68
C GLY A 191 -10.04 -11.60 16.55
N TRP A 192 -10.55 -10.80 17.50
CA TRP A 192 -10.38 -9.35 17.53
C TRP A 192 -10.20 -8.81 18.94
N SER A 193 -9.59 -7.65 19.08
CA SER A 193 -9.52 -6.91 20.34
C SER A 193 -9.52 -5.40 20.12
N TRP A 194 -9.72 -4.65 21.21
CA TRP A 194 -9.53 -3.22 21.21
C TRP A 194 -8.04 -2.88 21.17
N MET A 195 -7.65 -1.89 20.37
CA MET A 195 -6.27 -1.40 20.28
C MET A 195 -5.95 -0.35 21.36
N ASP A 196 -6.96 0.35 21.83
CA ASP A 196 -6.84 1.49 22.75
C ASP A 196 -7.80 1.39 23.92
N GLN A 197 -7.46 2.06 25.03
CA GLN A 197 -8.28 2.08 26.25
C GLN A 197 -9.63 2.79 26.05
N ALA A 198 -9.71 3.72 25.08
CA ALA A 198 -10.93 4.41 24.74
C ALA A 198 -11.89 3.54 23.90
N GLN A 199 -11.41 2.36 23.47
CA GLN A 199 -12.17 1.40 22.69
C GLN A 199 -12.74 2.04 21.41
N THR A 200 -11.88 2.77 20.71
CA THR A 200 -12.22 3.45 19.45
C THR A 200 -11.65 2.76 18.23
N SER A 201 -10.66 1.89 18.42
CA SER A 201 -10.00 1.18 17.33
C SER A 201 -9.93 -0.32 17.61
N ILE A 202 -10.13 -1.11 16.57
CA ILE A 202 -10.19 -2.57 16.59
C ILE A 202 -9.02 -3.14 15.78
N GLU A 203 -8.46 -4.25 16.24
CA GLU A 203 -7.48 -5.06 15.50
C GLU A 203 -7.99 -6.50 15.38
N LEU A 204 -7.88 -7.05 14.17
CA LEU A 204 -8.21 -8.45 13.86
C LEU A 204 -6.94 -9.29 13.83
N TYR A 205 -7.05 -10.56 14.24
CA TYR A 205 -5.94 -11.50 14.31
C TYR A 205 -6.23 -12.81 13.57
N GLY A 206 -5.19 -13.54 13.23
CA GLY A 206 -5.27 -14.90 12.70
C GLY A 206 -6.13 -15.01 11.45
N ASP A 207 -7.08 -15.93 11.47
CA ASP A 207 -7.95 -16.20 10.32
C ASP A 207 -8.94 -15.07 10.06
N ALA A 208 -9.37 -14.33 11.08
CA ALA A 208 -10.20 -13.14 10.91
C ALA A 208 -9.46 -12.04 10.10
N CYS A 209 -8.17 -11.81 10.42
CA CYS A 209 -7.34 -10.89 9.66
C CYS A 209 -7.09 -11.40 8.22
N LYS A 210 -6.86 -12.70 8.03
CA LYS A 210 -6.70 -13.28 6.68
C LYS A 210 -7.98 -13.14 5.87
N ALA A 211 -9.14 -13.45 6.44
CA ALA A 211 -10.44 -13.32 5.78
C ALA A 211 -10.69 -11.87 5.34
N PHE A 212 -10.42 -10.92 6.24
CA PHE A 212 -10.52 -9.48 5.95
C PHE A 212 -9.63 -9.06 4.77
N LYS A 213 -8.39 -9.53 4.73
CA LYS A 213 -7.45 -9.22 3.62
C LYS A 213 -7.84 -9.85 2.29
N THR A 214 -8.40 -11.06 2.33
CA THR A 214 -8.77 -11.82 1.13
C THR A 214 -10.06 -11.30 0.50
N ASN A 215 -11.04 -10.95 1.33
CA ASN A 215 -12.35 -10.47 0.89
C ASN A 215 -12.36 -8.94 0.82
N ARG A 216 -11.94 -8.36 -0.31
CA ARG A 216 -11.80 -6.91 -0.51
C ARG A 216 -13.10 -6.09 -0.35
N HIS A 217 -14.24 -6.74 -0.16
CA HIS A 217 -15.55 -6.13 0.04
C HIS A 217 -16.19 -6.55 1.37
N THR A 218 -15.36 -6.96 2.33
CA THR A 218 -15.85 -7.38 3.64
C THR A 218 -16.67 -6.28 4.31
N ASN A 219 -17.92 -6.61 4.60
CA ASN A 219 -18.78 -5.76 5.41
C ASN A 219 -18.44 -6.00 6.88
N ILE A 220 -17.96 -4.97 7.56
CA ILE A 220 -17.64 -5.01 8.98
C ILE A 220 -18.79 -4.37 9.73
N VAL A 221 -19.41 -5.13 10.64
CA VAL A 221 -20.46 -4.65 11.53
C VAL A 221 -20.01 -4.83 12.98
N VAL A 222 -20.14 -3.77 13.77
CA VAL A 222 -19.93 -3.83 15.22
C VAL A 222 -21.25 -3.54 15.91
N GLU A 223 -21.76 -4.53 16.63
CA GLU A 223 -22.99 -4.42 17.41
C GLU A 223 -22.67 -4.26 18.88
N PHE A 224 -23.34 -3.33 19.54
CA PHE A 224 -23.16 -3.06 20.95
C PHE A 224 -24.37 -3.50 21.77
N GLY A 225 -24.13 -3.83 23.05
CA GLY A 225 -25.18 -4.18 24.01
C GLY A 225 -25.38 -5.68 24.25
N CYS A 226 -24.77 -6.53 23.41
CA CYS A 226 -24.79 -7.99 23.57
C CYS A 226 -23.55 -8.50 24.29
N VAL A 227 -23.65 -9.64 24.99
CA VAL A 227 -22.47 -10.26 25.60
C VAL A 227 -21.50 -10.68 24.52
N PRO A 228 -20.20 -10.33 24.62
CA PRO A 228 -19.22 -10.72 23.62
C PRO A 228 -19.05 -12.24 23.54
N VAL A 229 -18.95 -12.73 22.30
CA VAL A 229 -18.48 -14.10 22.05
C VAL A 229 -16.96 -14.09 22.13
N VAL A 230 -16.38 -14.87 23.04
CA VAL A 230 -14.94 -14.96 23.25
C VAL A 230 -14.33 -16.11 22.45
N VAL A 231 -13.11 -15.90 21.99
CA VAL A 231 -12.30 -16.97 21.39
C VAL A 231 -12.00 -18.02 22.47
N LYS A 232 -12.28 -19.29 22.20
CA LYS A 232 -11.78 -20.37 23.05
C LYS A 232 -10.28 -20.45 22.88
N GLY A 233 -9.54 -20.33 23.98
CA GLY A 233 -8.11 -20.58 23.98
C GLY A 233 -7.80 -22.01 23.50
N PRO A 234 -6.57 -22.29 23.05
CA PRO A 234 -6.15 -23.66 22.82
C PRO A 234 -6.24 -24.42 24.14
N ASP A 235 -6.87 -25.60 24.09
CA ASP A 235 -6.93 -26.58 25.20
C ASP A 235 -5.53 -27.08 25.53
#